data_751aafe659d7909e06e386e4461e4be2
#
_entry.id   751aafe659d7909e06e386e4461e4be2
#
_cell.length_a   1.000
_cell.length_b   1.000
_cell.length_c   1.000
_cell.angle_alpha   90.00
_cell.angle_beta   90.00
_cell.angle_gamma   90.00
#
_symmetry.space_group_name_H-M   'P 1'
#
loop_
_entity.id
_entity.type
_entity.pdbx_description
1 polymer ?
#
loop_
_entity_poly.entity_id
_entity_poly.type
_entity_poly.pdbx_seq_one_letter_code
_entity_poly.pdbx_strand_id
1 'polypeptide(L)'
;ERFAIECIDALFWKCLRRGVKLGFQFLALDLISRVRYYLHVNAKLLNLEGDQLLAVLSALDNPHRLRIIGALQVGGRNYVSQLARELGISRPLLHLHLQKLEAAGLVSSQLELSEDGKALNFFEVCSFKFSLTPTVIADAAKSLTTNSES
;
A
#
# COMPACT_ATOMS: atom_id res chain seq x y z
N GLU A 1 -16.18 -16.51 4.56
CA GLU A 1 -15.79 -15.35 3.71
C GLU A 1 -16.59 -15.25 2.42
N ARG A 2 -17.03 -16.35 1.80
CA ARG A 2 -17.97 -16.33 0.65
C ARG A 2 -19.33 -15.71 0.99
N PHE A 3 -19.83 -15.87 2.21
CA PHE A 3 -21.11 -15.32 2.67
C PHE A 3 -21.17 -13.79 2.73
N ALA A 4 -20.05 -13.10 2.97
CA ALA A 4 -20.02 -11.65 3.04
C ALA A 4 -20.16 -10.98 1.64
N ILE A 5 -19.61 -11.61 0.62
CA ILE A 5 -19.65 -11.10 -0.77
C ILE A 5 -21.06 -11.30 -1.35
N GLU A 6 -21.69 -12.45 -1.09
CA GLU A 6 -23.05 -12.73 -1.55
C GLU A 6 -24.12 -11.85 -0.89
N CYS A 7 -23.92 -11.46 0.38
CA CYS A 7 -24.83 -10.52 1.05
C CYS A 7 -24.77 -9.09 0.48
N ILE A 8 -23.58 -8.64 0.04
CA ILE A 8 -23.42 -7.29 -0.53
C ILE A 8 -24.06 -7.24 -1.93
N ASP A 9 -23.89 -8.28 -2.74
CA ASP A 9 -24.53 -8.39 -4.04
C ASP A 9 -26.06 -8.46 -3.95
N ALA A 10 -26.61 -9.20 -2.97
CA ALA A 10 -28.03 -9.30 -2.74
C ALA A 10 -28.68 -7.97 -2.29
N LEU A 11 -27.96 -7.19 -1.45
CA LEU A 11 -28.41 -5.86 -1.02
C LEU A 11 -28.34 -4.83 -2.16
N PHE A 12 -27.32 -4.93 -3.01
CA PHE A 12 -27.16 -4.07 -4.19
C PHE A 12 -28.28 -4.28 -5.21
N TRP A 13 -28.62 -5.54 -5.53
CA TRP A 13 -29.73 -5.86 -6.43
C TRP A 13 -31.09 -5.42 -5.87
N LYS A 14 -31.26 -5.45 -4.55
CA LYS A 14 -32.50 -5.03 -3.89
C LYS A 14 -32.70 -3.50 -3.90
N CYS A 15 -31.60 -2.72 -3.82
CA CYS A 15 -31.60 -1.28 -3.97
C CYS A 15 -31.86 -0.83 -5.41
N LEU A 16 -31.29 -1.53 -6.41
CA LEU A 16 -31.47 -1.22 -7.82
C LEU A 16 -32.94 -1.34 -8.27
N ARG A 17 -33.69 -2.28 -7.69
CA ARG A 17 -35.12 -2.49 -7.99
C ARG A 17 -36.05 -1.42 -7.44
N ARG A 18 -35.61 -0.54 -6.56
CA ARG A 18 -36.43 0.49 -5.88
C ARG A 18 -36.26 1.91 -6.44
N GLY A 19 -35.68 2.10 -7.62
CA GLY A 19 -35.74 3.38 -8.34
C GLY A 19 -35.12 4.58 -7.65
N VAL A 20 -33.99 4.44 -6.92
CA VAL A 20 -33.32 5.53 -6.23
C VAL A 20 -32.51 6.36 -7.22
N LYS A 21 -32.74 7.70 -7.21
CA LYS A 21 -32.27 8.71 -8.17
C LYS A 21 -30.74 8.76 -8.32
N LEU A 22 -30.30 9.16 -9.52
CA LEU A 22 -28.92 9.20 -10.05
C LEU A 22 -27.80 9.72 -9.13
N GLY A 23 -28.10 10.54 -8.12
CA GLY A 23 -27.10 11.08 -7.21
C GLY A 23 -26.49 10.07 -6.21
N PHE A 24 -27.22 9.00 -5.90
CA PHE A 24 -26.77 7.95 -4.98
C PHE A 24 -25.86 6.91 -5.67
N GLN A 25 -25.90 6.87 -7.00
CA GLN A 25 -25.16 5.90 -7.80
C GLN A 25 -23.66 6.23 -7.88
N PHE A 26 -23.29 7.52 -7.87
CA PHE A 26 -21.89 7.95 -7.82
C PHE A 26 -21.26 7.69 -6.45
N LEU A 27 -21.99 7.95 -5.36
CA LEU A 27 -21.50 7.66 -4.00
C LEU A 27 -21.37 6.15 -3.74
N ALA A 28 -22.29 5.35 -4.28
CA ALA A 28 -22.24 3.89 -4.14
C ALA A 28 -21.06 3.27 -4.92
N LEU A 29 -20.75 3.78 -6.12
CA LEU A 29 -19.62 3.33 -6.92
C LEU A 29 -18.27 3.68 -6.27
N ASP A 30 -18.15 4.88 -5.69
CA ASP A 30 -16.95 5.28 -4.96
C ASP A 30 -16.76 4.46 -3.67
N LEU A 31 -17.85 4.20 -2.95
CA LEU A 31 -17.83 3.36 -1.75
C LEU A 31 -17.48 1.90 -2.10
N ILE A 32 -18.04 1.35 -3.18
CA ILE A 32 -17.75 -0.02 -3.64
C ILE A 32 -16.29 -0.12 -4.13
N SER A 33 -15.79 0.89 -4.84
CA SER A 33 -14.40 0.96 -5.27
C SER A 33 -13.44 1.01 -4.07
N ARG A 34 -13.76 1.81 -3.06
CA ARG A 34 -12.99 1.89 -1.80
C ARG A 34 -13.06 0.60 -0.99
N VAL A 35 -14.24 0.00 -0.85
CA VAL A 35 -14.41 -1.28 -0.15
C VAL A 35 -13.71 -2.41 -0.92
N ARG A 36 -13.80 -2.45 -2.25
CA ARG A 36 -13.10 -3.41 -3.09
C ARG A 36 -11.58 -3.24 -3.02
N TYR A 37 -11.09 -2.01 -3.01
CA TYR A 37 -9.69 -1.69 -2.79
C TYR A 37 -9.25 -2.14 -1.38
N TYR A 38 -10.04 -1.84 -0.34
CA TYR A 38 -9.79 -2.27 1.04
C TYR A 38 -9.78 -3.80 1.20
N LEU A 39 -10.72 -4.50 0.57
CA LEU A 39 -10.78 -5.96 0.60
C LEU A 39 -9.64 -6.59 -0.20
N HIS A 40 -9.26 -6.01 -1.33
CA HIS A 40 -8.15 -6.52 -2.16
C HIS A 40 -6.80 -6.32 -1.48
N VAL A 41 -6.59 -5.16 -0.85
CA VAL A 41 -5.40 -4.85 -0.05
C VAL A 41 -5.33 -5.76 1.19
N ASN A 42 -6.43 -5.96 1.91
CA ASN A 42 -6.46 -6.84 3.08
C ASN A 42 -6.32 -8.34 2.72
N ALA A 43 -6.88 -8.79 1.60
CA ALA A 43 -6.75 -10.19 1.16
C ALA A 43 -5.32 -10.51 0.68
N LYS A 44 -4.63 -9.56 0.08
CA LYS A 44 -3.23 -9.71 -0.34
C LYS A 44 -2.26 -9.74 0.85
N LEU A 45 -2.67 -9.21 2.01
CA LEU A 45 -1.85 -9.12 3.22
C LEU A 45 -1.97 -10.33 4.17
N LEU A 46 -2.94 -11.23 3.94
CA LEU A 46 -3.14 -12.41 4.78
C LEU A 46 -2.29 -13.61 4.37
N ASN A 47 -1.72 -13.61 3.16
CA ASN A 47 -0.84 -14.68 2.66
C ASN A 47 0.35 -14.06 1.90
N LEU A 48 1.24 -13.37 2.60
CA LEU A 48 2.53 -12.99 2.05
C LEU A 48 3.34 -14.27 1.78
N GLU A 49 3.72 -14.48 0.53
CA GLU A 49 4.73 -15.46 0.18
C GLU A 49 6.04 -15.16 0.91
N GLY A 50 6.83 -16.17 1.21
CA GLY A 50 8.04 -16.02 2.02
C GLY A 50 8.97 -14.93 1.50
N ASP A 51 9.18 -14.87 0.19
CA ASP A 51 10.03 -13.84 -0.44
C ASP A 51 9.46 -12.43 -0.28
N GLN A 52 8.15 -12.28 -0.35
CA GLN A 52 7.48 -10.99 -0.12
C GLN A 52 7.59 -10.55 1.35
N LEU A 53 7.44 -11.49 2.28
CA LEU A 53 7.64 -11.22 3.71
C LEU A 53 9.08 -10.76 3.98
N LEU A 54 10.08 -11.45 3.41
CA LEU A 54 11.48 -11.06 3.52
C LEU A 54 11.75 -9.68 2.92
N ALA A 55 11.17 -9.37 1.76
CA ALA A 55 11.31 -8.06 1.13
C ALA A 55 10.79 -6.94 2.04
N VAL A 56 9.60 -7.14 2.65
CA VAL A 56 9.00 -6.18 3.57
C VAL A 56 9.85 -6.02 4.84
N LEU A 57 10.26 -7.12 5.47
CA LEU A 57 11.08 -7.07 6.68
C LEU A 57 12.43 -6.41 6.40
N SER A 58 13.09 -6.77 5.29
CA SER A 58 14.32 -6.14 4.84
C SER A 58 14.14 -4.65 4.52
N ALA A 59 12.99 -4.25 3.97
CA ALA A 59 12.70 -2.85 3.71
C ALA A 59 12.49 -2.06 5.00
N LEU A 60 11.98 -2.66 6.06
CA LEU A 60 11.75 -2.02 7.36
C LEU A 60 12.98 -2.06 8.28
N ASP A 61 13.95 -2.91 8.02
CA ASP A 61 15.19 -3.04 8.80
C ASP A 61 16.18 -1.87 8.56
N ASN A 62 15.69 -0.64 8.77
CA ASN A 62 16.54 0.55 8.70
C ASN A 62 15.84 1.76 9.33
N PRO A 63 16.50 2.51 10.24
CA PRO A 63 15.90 3.63 10.95
C PRO A 63 15.48 4.78 10.01
N HIS A 64 16.22 5.03 8.93
CA HIS A 64 15.85 6.07 7.98
C HIS A 64 14.55 5.70 7.24
N ARG A 65 14.38 4.43 6.86
CA ARG A 65 13.16 3.98 6.17
C ARG A 65 11.92 4.03 7.06
N LEU A 66 12.06 3.70 8.35
CA LEU A 66 10.98 3.89 9.31
C LEU A 66 10.61 5.37 9.49
N ARG A 67 11.60 6.27 9.54
CA ARG A 67 11.35 7.72 9.60
C ARG A 67 10.65 8.24 8.34
N ILE A 68 11.03 7.74 7.16
CA ILE A 68 10.40 8.10 5.88
C ILE A 68 8.92 7.73 5.90
N ILE A 69 8.59 6.49 6.29
CA ILE A 69 7.19 6.03 6.40
C ILE A 69 6.44 6.89 7.42
N GLY A 70 7.04 7.17 8.59
CA GLY A 70 6.43 8.01 9.61
C GLY A 70 6.16 9.44 9.12
N ALA A 71 7.11 10.05 8.43
CA ALA A 71 6.95 11.39 7.87
C ALA A 71 5.84 11.44 6.80
N LEU A 72 5.82 10.48 5.90
CA LEU A 72 4.78 10.37 4.87
C LEU A 72 3.39 10.05 5.47
N GLN A 73 3.33 9.26 6.55
CA GLN A 73 2.07 8.93 7.21
C GLN A 73 1.46 10.15 7.91
N VAL A 74 2.28 11.00 8.52
CA VAL A 74 1.82 12.19 9.26
C VAL A 74 1.64 13.39 8.34
N GLY A 75 2.62 13.64 7.47
CA GLY A 75 2.64 14.78 6.56
C GLY A 75 1.87 14.56 5.26
N GLY A 76 1.43 13.32 4.99
CA GLY A 76 0.79 12.97 3.73
C GLY A 76 1.79 12.88 2.58
N ARG A 77 1.27 12.95 1.39
CA ARG A 77 2.01 12.88 0.15
C ARG A 77 3.05 14.00 0.03
N ASN A 78 4.29 13.66 -0.32
CA ASN A 78 5.40 14.60 -0.38
C ASN A 78 6.39 14.27 -1.51
N TYR A 79 7.15 15.26 -1.97
CA TYR A 79 8.17 15.05 -3.01
C TYR A 79 9.58 15.00 -2.42
N VAL A 80 10.50 14.35 -3.14
CA VAL A 80 11.85 14.02 -2.66
C VAL A 80 12.59 15.21 -2.04
N SER A 81 12.54 16.37 -2.66
CA SER A 81 13.32 17.52 -2.17
C SER A 81 12.82 18.09 -0.84
N GLN A 82 11.51 18.02 -0.59
CA GLN A 82 10.92 18.46 0.66
C GLN A 82 11.16 17.41 1.76
N LEU A 83 10.89 16.14 1.45
CA LEU A 83 11.08 15.04 2.39
C LEU A 83 12.55 14.92 2.83
N ALA A 84 13.52 15.15 1.92
CA ALA A 84 14.94 15.16 2.25
C ALA A 84 15.30 16.27 3.26
N ARG A 85 14.72 17.47 3.10
CA ARG A 85 14.89 18.57 4.05
C ARG A 85 14.29 18.28 5.41
N GLU A 86 13.09 17.73 5.46
CA GLU A 86 12.40 17.37 6.70
C GLU A 86 13.14 16.30 7.49
N LEU A 87 13.72 15.33 6.80
CA LEU A 87 14.46 14.23 7.44
C LEU A 87 15.94 14.51 7.68
N GLY A 88 16.48 15.62 7.16
CA GLY A 88 17.88 15.98 7.29
C GLY A 88 18.83 15.02 6.58
N ILE A 89 18.40 14.37 5.48
CA ILE A 89 19.23 13.45 4.69
C ILE A 89 19.40 13.95 3.26
N SER A 90 20.48 13.49 2.61
CA SER A 90 20.74 13.88 1.22
C SER A 90 19.71 13.28 0.26
N ARG A 91 19.38 14.01 -0.82
CA ARG A 91 18.42 13.54 -1.84
C ARG A 91 18.81 12.18 -2.45
N PRO A 92 20.08 11.94 -2.82
CA PRO A 92 20.48 10.63 -3.36
C PRO A 92 20.24 9.49 -2.36
N LEU A 93 20.57 9.71 -1.08
CA LEU A 93 20.35 8.70 -0.05
C LEU A 93 18.86 8.45 0.19
N LEU A 94 18.04 9.50 0.23
CA LEU A 94 16.59 9.37 0.33
C LEU A 94 16.03 8.55 -0.83
N HIS A 95 16.51 8.83 -2.06
CA HIS A 95 16.04 8.12 -3.25
C HIS A 95 16.32 6.62 -3.17
N LEU A 96 17.49 6.21 -2.70
CA LEU A 96 17.84 4.79 -2.47
C LEU A 96 16.92 4.14 -1.43
N HIS A 97 16.57 4.86 -0.37
CA HIS A 97 15.63 4.34 0.63
C HIS A 97 14.20 4.23 0.08
N LEU A 98 13.73 5.22 -0.67
CA LEU A 98 12.41 5.19 -1.31
C LEU A 98 12.28 4.05 -2.31
N GLN A 99 13.29 3.80 -3.15
CA GLN A 99 13.31 2.66 -4.08
C GLN A 99 13.13 1.31 -3.37
N LYS A 100 13.79 1.11 -2.22
CA LYS A 100 13.64 -0.13 -1.43
C LYS A 100 12.23 -0.25 -0.82
N LEU A 101 11.67 0.84 -0.35
CA LEU A 101 10.29 0.87 0.18
C LEU A 101 9.26 0.64 -0.92
N GLU A 102 9.47 1.21 -2.10
CA GLU A 102 8.62 1.05 -3.27
C GLU A 102 8.68 -0.39 -3.81
N ALA A 103 9.87 -0.98 -3.91
CA ALA A 103 10.05 -2.37 -4.29
C ALA A 103 9.35 -3.36 -3.32
N ALA A 104 9.25 -3.01 -2.04
CA ALA A 104 8.51 -3.78 -1.05
C ALA A 104 7.00 -3.46 -1.02
N GLY A 105 6.52 -2.53 -1.85
CA GLY A 105 5.11 -2.12 -1.92
C GLY A 105 4.62 -1.33 -0.72
N LEU A 106 5.52 -0.75 0.08
CA LEU A 106 5.18 0.04 1.28
C LEU A 106 4.92 1.52 0.96
N VAL A 107 5.49 1.99 -0.15
CA VAL A 107 5.36 3.35 -0.65
C VAL A 107 5.07 3.27 -2.14
N SER A 108 4.27 4.18 -2.65
CA SER A 108 4.03 4.38 -4.09
C SER A 108 4.53 5.73 -4.53
N SER A 109 4.93 5.82 -5.81
CA SER A 109 5.34 7.07 -6.42
C SER A 109 4.40 7.46 -7.56
N GLN A 110 4.18 8.76 -7.72
CA GLN A 110 3.38 9.32 -8.80
C GLN A 110 4.06 10.57 -9.36
N LEU A 111 4.30 10.57 -10.68
CA LEU A 111 4.86 11.70 -11.39
C LEU A 111 3.76 12.70 -11.72
N GLU A 112 3.94 13.95 -11.33
CA GLU A 112 3.03 15.05 -11.66
C GLU A 112 3.80 16.24 -12.22
N LEU A 113 3.13 17.01 -13.07
CA LEU A 113 3.63 18.28 -13.55
C LEU A 113 3.17 19.38 -12.59
N SER A 114 4.12 20.16 -12.06
CA SER A 114 3.80 21.36 -11.31
C SER A 114 3.25 22.46 -12.24
N GLU A 115 2.62 23.48 -11.68
CA GLU A 115 2.12 24.64 -12.42
C GLU A 115 3.23 25.32 -13.26
N ASP A 116 4.48 25.25 -12.80
CA ASP A 116 5.68 25.73 -13.52
C ASP A 116 6.17 24.76 -14.61
N GLY A 117 5.45 23.68 -14.92
CA GLY A 117 5.83 22.69 -15.93
C GLY A 117 6.98 21.77 -15.52
N LYS A 118 7.38 21.75 -14.24
CA LYS A 118 8.42 20.84 -13.72
C LYS A 118 7.79 19.49 -13.34
N ALA A 119 8.41 18.40 -13.78
CA ALA A 119 8.04 17.08 -13.35
C ALA A 119 8.50 16.83 -11.89
N LEU A 120 7.55 16.60 -11.00
CA LEU A 120 7.78 16.26 -9.60
C LEU A 120 7.30 14.85 -9.33
N ASN A 121 8.17 14.05 -8.72
CA ASN A 121 7.78 12.71 -8.26
C ASN A 121 7.34 12.78 -6.80
N PHE A 122 6.06 12.52 -6.58
CA PHE A 122 5.43 12.49 -5.26
C PHE A 122 5.41 11.06 -4.74
N PHE A 123 5.63 10.94 -3.44
CA PHE A 123 5.60 9.68 -2.73
C PHE A 123 4.51 9.70 -1.66
N GLU A 124 3.84 8.57 -1.50
CA GLU A 124 2.84 8.36 -0.46
C GLU A 124 2.94 6.95 0.13
N VAL A 125 2.50 6.78 1.37
CA VAL A 125 2.46 5.48 2.03
C VAL A 125 1.29 4.68 1.49
N CYS A 126 1.57 3.46 1.04
CA CYS A 126 0.52 2.48 0.75
C CYS A 126 -0.12 2.01 2.06
N SER A 127 -1.43 1.76 2.05
CA SER A 127 -2.08 1.16 3.21
C SER A 127 -1.62 -0.28 3.37
N PHE A 128 -1.01 -0.61 4.51
CA PHE A 128 -0.59 -1.98 4.83
C PHE A 128 -0.90 -2.34 6.27
N LYS A 129 -1.11 -3.64 6.51
CA LYS A 129 -1.29 -4.23 7.84
C LYS A 129 -0.66 -5.61 7.86
N PHE A 130 0.30 -5.82 8.74
CA PHE A 130 0.95 -7.11 8.92
C PHE A 130 0.62 -7.68 10.30
N SER A 131 0.28 -8.96 10.35
CA SER A 131 0.17 -9.72 11.58
C SER A 131 1.30 -10.76 11.58
N LEU A 132 2.37 -10.49 12.34
CA LEU A 132 3.53 -11.36 12.40
C LEU A 132 3.38 -12.32 13.59
N THR A 133 3.11 -13.59 13.29
CA THR A 133 3.03 -14.66 14.27
C THR A 133 3.97 -15.80 13.89
N PRO A 134 4.39 -16.65 14.84
CA PRO A 134 5.23 -17.81 14.52
C PRO A 134 4.62 -18.73 13.45
N THR A 135 3.30 -18.86 13.43
CA THR A 135 2.57 -19.67 12.43
C THR A 135 2.68 -19.04 11.03
N VAL A 136 2.49 -17.72 10.91
CA VAL A 136 2.65 -17.00 9.64
C VAL A 136 4.08 -17.10 9.12
N ILE A 137 5.07 -17.00 10.00
CA ILE A 137 6.49 -17.18 9.64
C ILE A 137 6.75 -18.61 9.17
N ALA A 138 6.21 -19.62 9.86
CA ALA A 138 6.38 -21.02 9.47
C ALA A 138 5.75 -21.34 8.10
N ASP A 139 4.59 -20.73 7.79
CA ASP A 139 3.93 -20.92 6.50
C ASP A 139 4.66 -20.15 5.37
N ALA A 140 5.11 -18.94 5.63
CA ALA A 140 5.92 -18.16 4.72
C ALA A 140 7.26 -18.88 4.40
N ALA A 141 7.88 -19.51 5.39
CA ALA A 141 9.13 -20.26 5.19
C ALA A 141 8.99 -21.43 4.20
N LYS A 142 7.80 -22.03 4.07
CA LYS A 142 7.54 -23.10 3.10
C LYS A 142 7.51 -22.63 1.65
N SER A 143 7.21 -21.34 1.43
CA SER A 143 7.10 -20.70 0.11
C SER A 143 8.36 -19.91 -0.28
N LEU A 144 9.41 -19.94 0.54
CA LEU A 144 10.68 -19.31 0.20
C LEU A 144 11.32 -19.99 -1.03
N THR A 145 11.69 -19.18 -2.02
CA THR A 145 12.58 -19.65 -3.08
C THR A 145 13.95 -19.88 -2.45
N THR A 146 14.29 -21.16 -2.24
CA THR A 146 15.64 -21.52 -1.81
C THR A 146 16.62 -21.18 -2.93
N ASN A 147 17.26 -20.01 -2.84
CA ASN A 147 18.52 -19.82 -3.54
C ASN A 147 19.52 -20.79 -2.89
N SER A 148 19.62 -21.98 -3.48
CA SER A 148 20.69 -22.90 -3.18
C SER A 148 22.00 -22.33 -3.74
N GLU A 149 22.52 -21.30 -3.08
CA GLU A 149 23.92 -20.93 -3.21
C GLU A 149 24.72 -21.82 -2.28
N SER A 150 25.25 -22.89 -2.90
CA SER A 150 26.35 -23.72 -2.37
C SER A 150 27.65 -23.00 -2.60
#